data_34fc40bf7020a23c22d6bcf0e1f2f21b
#
_entry.id   34fc40bf7020a23c22d6bcf0e1f2f21b
#
_cell.length_a   1.000
_cell.length_b   1.000
_cell.length_c   1.000
_cell.angle_alpha   90.00
_cell.angle_beta   90.00
_cell.angle_gamma   90.00
#
_symmetry.space_group_name_H-M   'P 1'
#
loop_
_entity.id
_entity.type
_entity.pdbx_description
1 polymer ?
#
loop_
_entity_poly.entity_id
_entity_poly.type
_entity_poly.pdbx_seq_one_letter_code
_entity_poly.pdbx_strand_id
1 'polypeptide(L)'
;MKSLQQFHLNLKSDDLFIGQVCFYIGITFLVSALPISSFFLIISLIISFKKHKYTFLKDKWNYPLFFVSGLMIFSCLYNTLTSYQQEIIPNIKTLIWVDLFNWIPLFLSFWGFQIYLKTKSQRMIFSKLLLIGGIPFILSCISQYLLKFYGPFKTFWGLVVWYQKPLIGLSGVTGLFSNPNYAGYWLTILLPFIIAFAQKEKSYLNKLLISLYLILDIYFLLATNSRNAFFGLLLSFLTLFKIKLILTFIIAILLIFLFLIFI
;
A
#
# COMPACT_ATOMS: atom_id res chain seq x y z
N MET A 1 -34.76 30.38 -6.54
CA MET A 1 -34.13 29.54 -5.47
C MET A 1 -33.91 28.10 -5.90
N LYS A 2 -34.85 27.39 -6.55
CA LYS A 2 -34.65 25.99 -7.01
C LYS A 2 -33.50 25.81 -8.01
N SER A 3 -33.28 26.76 -8.94
CA SER A 3 -32.19 26.71 -9.93
C SER A 3 -30.79 26.84 -9.30
N LEU A 4 -30.62 27.67 -8.28
CA LEU A 4 -29.37 27.82 -7.55
C LEU A 4 -29.05 26.59 -6.68
N GLN A 5 -30.07 25.94 -6.08
CA GLN A 5 -29.88 24.70 -5.36
C GLN A 5 -29.51 23.56 -6.30
N GLN A 6 -30.08 23.49 -7.50
CA GLN A 6 -29.78 22.47 -8.49
C GLN A 6 -28.38 22.70 -9.11
N PHE A 7 -27.97 23.95 -9.32
CA PHE A 7 -26.61 24.30 -9.73
C PHE A 7 -25.57 23.94 -8.65
N HIS A 8 -25.84 24.23 -7.37
CA HIS A 8 -24.98 23.80 -6.25
C HIS A 8 -24.91 22.27 -6.07
N LEU A 9 -25.99 21.54 -6.33
CA LEU A 9 -26.00 20.08 -6.29
C LEU A 9 -25.18 19.48 -7.45
N ASN A 10 -25.25 20.05 -8.65
CA ASN A 10 -24.46 19.62 -9.80
C ASN A 10 -22.97 19.90 -9.59
N LEU A 11 -22.58 21.09 -9.17
CA LEU A 11 -21.20 21.41 -8.79
C LEU A 11 -20.67 20.49 -7.70
N LYS A 12 -21.55 20.08 -6.76
CA LYS A 12 -21.20 19.18 -5.67
C LYS A 12 -20.96 17.74 -6.14
N SER A 13 -21.65 17.30 -7.21
CA SER A 13 -21.41 16.01 -7.87
C SER A 13 -20.13 16.02 -8.70
N ASP A 14 -19.85 17.12 -9.39
CA ASP A 14 -18.69 17.27 -10.27
C ASP A 14 -17.37 17.28 -9.49
N ASP A 15 -17.30 17.98 -8.36
CA ASP A 15 -16.12 17.96 -7.49
C ASP A 15 -15.80 16.54 -6.98
N LEU A 16 -16.83 15.78 -6.55
CA LEU A 16 -16.62 14.40 -6.09
C LEU A 16 -16.17 13.48 -7.21
N PHE A 17 -16.66 13.68 -8.41
CA PHE A 17 -16.21 12.95 -9.59
C PHE A 17 -14.74 13.24 -9.88
N ILE A 18 -14.33 14.52 -9.89
CA ILE A 18 -12.92 14.92 -10.05
C ILE A 18 -12.06 14.29 -8.97
N GLY A 19 -12.48 14.35 -7.69
CA GLY A 19 -11.80 13.71 -6.58
C GLY A 19 -11.63 12.21 -6.76
N GLN A 20 -12.66 11.52 -7.27
CA GLN A 20 -12.61 10.08 -7.56
C GLN A 20 -11.67 9.75 -8.72
N VAL A 21 -11.66 10.54 -9.78
CA VAL A 21 -10.71 10.37 -10.90
C VAL A 21 -9.27 10.56 -10.42
N CYS A 22 -9.01 11.62 -9.66
CA CYS A 22 -7.70 11.86 -9.05
C CYS A 22 -7.28 10.69 -8.15
N PHE A 23 -8.19 10.18 -7.32
CA PHE A 23 -7.93 9.00 -6.50
C PHE A 23 -7.52 7.79 -7.33
N TYR A 24 -8.23 7.51 -8.41
CA TYR A 24 -7.93 6.39 -9.30
C TYR A 24 -6.59 6.54 -10.03
N ILE A 25 -6.28 7.73 -10.52
CA ILE A 25 -4.97 8.02 -11.12
C ILE A 25 -3.87 7.82 -10.07
N GLY A 26 -4.05 8.37 -8.87
CA GLY A 26 -3.10 8.22 -7.76
C GLY A 26 -2.84 6.76 -7.41
N ILE A 27 -3.87 5.92 -7.30
CA ILE A 27 -3.72 4.48 -7.03
C ILE A 27 -2.98 3.76 -8.16
N THR A 28 -3.25 4.09 -9.41
CA THR A 28 -2.59 3.46 -10.56
C THR A 28 -1.08 3.72 -10.60
N PHE A 29 -0.66 4.94 -10.22
CA PHE A 29 0.75 5.33 -10.22
C PHE A 29 1.46 5.16 -8.86
N LEU A 30 0.79 4.56 -7.87
CA LEU A 30 1.26 4.51 -6.49
C LEU A 30 2.66 3.92 -6.33
N VAL A 31 2.99 2.89 -7.07
CA VAL A 31 4.29 2.23 -6.99
C VAL A 31 5.26 2.66 -8.07
N SER A 32 4.77 2.99 -9.25
CA SER A 32 5.62 3.29 -10.42
C SER A 32 6.11 4.73 -10.47
N ALA A 33 5.30 5.68 -9.96
CA ALA A 33 5.61 7.11 -9.99
C ALA A 33 5.03 7.82 -8.76
N LEU A 34 5.67 7.61 -7.61
CA LEU A 34 5.19 8.11 -6.31
C LEU A 34 4.90 9.63 -6.29
N PRO A 35 5.73 10.53 -6.89
CA PRO A 35 5.41 11.97 -6.90
C PRO A 35 4.12 12.29 -7.67
N ILE A 36 3.88 11.63 -8.81
CA ILE A 36 2.65 11.79 -9.59
C ILE A 36 1.46 11.27 -8.78
N SER A 37 1.59 10.08 -8.20
CA SER A 37 0.59 9.49 -7.33
C SER A 37 0.24 10.41 -6.17
N SER A 38 1.25 10.91 -5.44
CA SER A 38 1.06 11.78 -4.29
C SER A 38 0.33 13.08 -4.66
N PHE A 39 0.67 13.68 -5.79
CA PHE A 39 0.00 14.89 -6.29
C PHE A 39 -1.51 14.64 -6.47
N PHE A 40 -1.90 13.60 -7.18
CA PHE A 40 -3.30 13.28 -7.41
C PHE A 40 -4.02 12.82 -6.13
N LEU A 41 -3.36 12.06 -5.26
CA LEU A 41 -3.93 11.65 -3.98
C LEU A 41 -4.16 12.84 -3.04
N ILE A 42 -3.27 13.83 -3.00
CA ILE A 42 -3.44 15.05 -2.22
C ILE A 42 -4.65 15.84 -2.72
N ILE A 43 -4.80 16.03 -4.04
CA ILE A 43 -5.98 16.70 -4.61
C ILE A 43 -7.26 15.96 -4.20
N SER A 44 -7.28 14.65 -4.36
CA SER A 44 -8.40 13.81 -3.97
C SER A 44 -8.73 13.94 -2.48
N LEU A 45 -7.72 13.97 -1.62
CA LEU A 45 -7.85 14.13 -0.18
C LEU A 45 -8.43 15.50 0.22
N ILE A 46 -7.95 16.58 -0.41
CA ILE A 46 -8.47 17.95 -0.19
C ILE A 46 -9.96 18.01 -0.57
N ILE A 47 -10.36 17.43 -1.70
CA ILE A 47 -11.76 17.37 -2.13
C ILE A 47 -12.60 16.58 -1.12
N SER A 48 -12.09 15.44 -0.67
CA SER A 48 -12.75 14.62 0.34
C SER A 48 -12.97 15.41 1.65
N PHE A 49 -11.95 16.10 2.16
CA PHE A 49 -12.04 16.86 3.39
C PHE A 49 -13.07 18.01 3.31
N LYS A 50 -13.17 18.69 2.16
CA LYS A 50 -14.21 19.71 1.94
C LYS A 50 -15.63 19.15 2.07
N LYS A 51 -15.82 17.88 1.71
CA LYS A 51 -17.16 17.23 1.71
C LYS A 51 -17.49 16.52 3.04
N HIS A 52 -16.48 16.11 3.81
CA HIS A 52 -16.64 15.25 5.00
C HIS A 52 -16.14 15.87 6.32
N LYS A 53 -16.11 17.20 6.46
CA LYS A 53 -15.50 17.95 7.56
C LYS A 53 -15.75 17.42 9.00
N TYR A 54 -16.88 16.72 9.24
CA TYR A 54 -17.31 16.37 10.60
C TYR A 54 -17.54 14.88 10.87
N THR A 55 -17.16 14.00 9.94
CA THR A 55 -17.46 12.56 10.08
C THR A 55 -16.30 11.75 10.65
N PHE A 56 -15.10 12.33 10.77
CA PHE A 56 -13.91 11.60 11.25
C PHE A 56 -14.13 10.96 12.62
N LEU A 57 -14.61 11.71 13.60
CA LEU A 57 -14.85 11.21 14.96
C LEU A 57 -16.16 10.41 15.10
N LYS A 58 -17.03 10.40 14.08
CA LYS A 58 -18.25 9.57 14.07
C LYS A 58 -17.99 8.13 13.69
N ASP A 59 -16.90 7.86 12.98
CA ASP A 59 -16.53 6.50 12.55
C ASP A 59 -15.60 5.86 13.58
N LYS A 60 -16.09 4.80 14.24
CA LYS A 60 -15.35 4.05 15.26
C LYS A 60 -14.04 3.45 14.73
N TRP A 61 -13.94 3.17 13.43
CA TRP A 61 -12.72 2.65 12.80
C TRP A 61 -11.55 3.66 12.81
N ASN A 62 -11.87 4.96 12.98
CA ASN A 62 -10.84 5.99 13.09
C ASN A 62 -10.27 6.15 14.51
N TYR A 63 -10.94 5.61 15.55
CA TYR A 63 -10.48 5.77 16.93
C TYR A 63 -9.09 5.19 17.20
N PRO A 64 -8.73 3.98 16.73
CA PRO A 64 -7.38 3.47 16.90
C PRO A 64 -6.31 4.38 16.26
N LEU A 65 -6.60 4.91 15.06
CA LEU A 65 -5.70 5.82 14.35
C LEU A 65 -5.56 7.16 15.08
N PHE A 66 -6.67 7.68 15.62
CA PHE A 66 -6.66 8.89 16.43
C PHE A 66 -5.85 8.72 17.72
N PHE A 67 -6.07 7.61 18.44
CA PHE A 67 -5.34 7.28 19.65
C PHE A 67 -3.83 7.13 19.39
N VAL A 68 -3.45 6.37 18.36
CA VAL A 68 -2.05 6.21 17.96
C VAL A 68 -1.42 7.55 17.57
N SER A 69 -2.14 8.38 16.81
CA SER A 69 -1.66 9.74 16.47
C SER A 69 -1.39 10.57 17.71
N GLY A 70 -2.28 10.52 18.70
CA GLY A 70 -2.11 11.21 19.98
C GLY A 70 -0.86 10.74 20.75
N LEU A 71 -0.66 9.43 20.83
CA LEU A 71 0.54 8.84 21.44
C LEU A 71 1.82 9.24 20.71
N MET A 72 1.80 9.26 19.37
CA MET A 72 2.96 9.68 18.57
C MET A 72 3.29 11.15 18.80
N ILE A 73 2.30 12.04 18.81
CA ILE A 73 2.49 13.48 19.11
C ILE A 73 3.04 13.64 20.53
N PHE A 74 2.46 12.95 21.50
CA PHE A 74 2.96 12.99 22.88
C PHE A 74 4.41 12.51 22.98
N SER A 75 4.76 11.40 22.34
CA SER A 75 6.12 10.89 22.28
C SER A 75 7.09 11.87 21.63
N CYS A 76 6.69 12.52 20.53
CA CYS A 76 7.51 13.55 19.88
C CYS A 76 7.76 14.75 20.79
N LEU A 77 6.72 15.25 21.46
CA LEU A 77 6.83 16.34 22.42
C LEU A 77 7.73 15.96 23.60
N TYR A 78 7.50 14.81 24.21
CA TYR A 78 8.30 14.31 25.32
C TYR A 78 9.78 14.20 24.94
N ASN A 79 10.09 13.54 23.82
CA ASN A 79 11.47 13.39 23.34
C ASN A 79 12.11 14.73 22.98
N THR A 80 11.34 15.69 22.43
CA THR A 80 11.86 17.04 22.12
C THR A 80 12.23 17.81 23.38
N LEU A 81 11.47 17.64 24.49
CA LEU A 81 11.70 18.33 25.75
C LEU A 81 12.80 17.67 26.59
N THR A 82 12.90 16.32 26.55
CA THR A 82 13.79 15.54 27.44
C THR A 82 15.08 15.10 26.78
N SER A 83 15.30 15.36 25.47
CA SER A 83 16.48 14.88 24.74
C SER A 83 17.80 15.42 25.31
N TYR A 84 18.38 14.66 26.23
CA TYR A 84 19.75 14.84 26.72
C TYR A 84 20.80 14.42 25.68
N GLN A 85 20.35 13.64 24.64
CA GLN A 85 21.22 13.11 23.59
C GLN A 85 21.56 14.12 22.45
N GLN A 86 21.27 15.40 22.64
CA GLN A 86 21.51 16.45 21.65
C GLN A 86 23.00 16.62 21.27
N GLU A 87 23.89 16.22 22.13
CA GLU A 87 25.36 16.35 21.91
C GLU A 87 25.90 15.27 20.96
N ILE A 88 25.19 14.12 20.79
CA ILE A 88 25.68 12.96 20.05
C ILE A 88 25.23 12.96 18.60
N ILE A 89 24.02 13.41 18.28
CA ILE A 89 23.44 13.37 16.94
C ILE A 89 22.89 14.76 16.57
N PRO A 90 23.55 15.49 15.66
CA PRO A 90 23.04 16.76 15.16
C PRO A 90 21.69 16.56 14.46
N ASN A 91 20.73 17.46 14.72
CA ASN A 91 19.38 17.46 14.13
C ASN A 91 18.41 16.36 14.58
N ILE A 92 18.67 15.64 15.67
CA ILE A 92 17.76 14.58 16.17
C ILE A 92 16.33 15.10 16.40
N LYS A 93 16.17 16.33 16.88
CA LYS A 93 14.85 16.95 17.09
C LYS A 93 14.07 17.09 15.78
N THR A 94 14.72 17.48 14.71
CA THR A 94 14.10 17.61 13.39
C THR A 94 13.66 16.25 12.85
N LEU A 95 14.47 15.22 13.03
CA LEU A 95 14.17 13.84 12.58
C LEU A 95 12.93 13.28 13.29
N ILE A 96 12.76 13.53 14.59
CA ILE A 96 11.58 13.08 15.35
C ILE A 96 10.28 13.64 14.73
N TRP A 97 10.28 14.93 14.34
CA TRP A 97 9.11 15.54 13.72
C TRP A 97 8.88 15.07 12.27
N VAL A 98 9.97 14.80 11.52
CA VAL A 98 9.88 14.22 10.17
C VAL A 98 9.20 12.86 10.23
N ASP A 99 9.55 12.01 11.19
CA ASP A 99 8.90 10.70 11.37
C ASP A 99 7.40 10.84 11.67
N LEU A 100 7.00 11.81 12.48
CA LEU A 100 5.60 12.08 12.74
C LEU A 100 4.83 12.44 11.45
N PHE A 101 5.42 13.30 10.59
CA PHE A 101 4.84 13.68 9.30
C PHE A 101 4.76 12.54 8.29
N ASN A 102 5.52 11.47 8.46
CA ASN A 102 5.41 10.28 7.63
C ASN A 102 4.14 9.45 7.94
N TRP A 103 3.64 9.48 9.17
CA TRP A 103 2.53 8.63 9.62
C TRP A 103 1.17 9.33 9.65
N ILE A 104 1.08 10.55 10.18
CA ILE A 104 -0.21 11.25 10.36
C ILE A 104 -0.95 11.43 9.03
N PRO A 105 -0.30 11.84 7.90
CA PRO A 105 -0.98 11.94 6.62
C PRO A 105 -1.57 10.61 6.13
N LEU A 106 -0.92 9.47 6.43
CA LEU A 106 -1.46 8.15 6.08
C LEU A 106 -2.74 7.82 6.85
N PHE A 107 -2.81 8.16 8.14
CA PHE A 107 -4.02 7.97 8.94
C PHE A 107 -5.18 8.84 8.43
N LEU A 108 -4.90 10.10 8.09
CA LEU A 108 -5.88 10.99 7.47
C LEU A 108 -6.33 10.48 6.10
N SER A 109 -5.43 9.89 5.33
CA SER A 109 -5.72 9.30 4.02
C SER A 109 -6.65 8.09 4.15
N PHE A 110 -6.46 7.25 5.15
CA PHE A 110 -7.34 6.11 5.43
C PHE A 110 -8.81 6.55 5.61
N TRP A 111 -9.04 7.60 6.38
CA TRP A 111 -10.38 8.19 6.53
C TRP A 111 -10.84 8.92 5.26
N GLY A 112 -9.99 9.77 4.69
CA GLY A 112 -10.36 10.64 3.58
C GLY A 112 -10.75 9.89 2.31
N PHE A 113 -10.10 8.75 2.02
CA PHE A 113 -10.40 7.98 0.81
C PHE A 113 -11.62 7.07 0.92
N GLN A 114 -12.20 6.87 2.10
CA GLN A 114 -13.40 6.06 2.29
C GLN A 114 -14.57 6.51 1.40
N ILE A 115 -14.67 7.81 1.10
CA ILE A 115 -15.74 8.35 0.26
C ILE A 115 -15.72 7.77 -1.16
N TYR A 116 -14.55 7.45 -1.69
CA TYR A 116 -14.34 6.90 -3.03
C TYR A 116 -14.45 5.38 -3.09
N LEU A 117 -14.69 4.73 -1.94
CA LEU A 117 -14.77 3.27 -1.79
C LEU A 117 -16.11 2.79 -1.23
N LYS A 118 -17.14 3.65 -1.20
CA LYS A 118 -18.45 3.35 -0.60
C LYS A 118 -19.19 2.24 -1.33
N THR A 119 -19.20 2.28 -2.66
CA THR A 119 -19.98 1.32 -3.46
C THR A 119 -19.14 0.10 -3.86
N LYS A 120 -19.82 -1.02 -4.13
CA LYS A 120 -19.16 -2.23 -4.64
C LYS A 120 -18.42 -1.97 -5.98
N SER A 121 -19.00 -1.15 -6.84
CA SER A 121 -18.41 -0.77 -8.12
C SER A 121 -17.10 0.01 -7.92
N GLN A 122 -17.10 1.00 -7.04
CA GLN A 122 -15.89 1.79 -6.72
C GLN A 122 -14.77 0.91 -6.16
N ARG A 123 -15.08 0.00 -5.24
CA ARG A 123 -14.10 -0.96 -4.71
C ARG A 123 -13.56 -1.91 -5.78
N MET A 124 -14.41 -2.33 -6.73
CA MET A 124 -13.99 -3.16 -7.84
C MET A 124 -13.03 -2.42 -8.79
N ILE A 125 -13.33 -1.16 -9.11
CA ILE A 125 -12.46 -0.32 -9.96
C ILE A 125 -11.13 -0.08 -9.24
N PHE A 126 -11.16 0.32 -7.95
CA PHE A 126 -9.97 0.47 -7.13
C PHE A 126 -9.08 -0.77 -7.18
N SER A 127 -9.66 -1.95 -6.95
CA SER A 127 -8.90 -3.21 -6.95
C SER A 127 -8.27 -3.51 -8.30
N LYS A 128 -8.99 -3.26 -9.41
CA LYS A 128 -8.43 -3.41 -10.77
C LYS A 128 -7.27 -2.46 -11.01
N LEU A 129 -7.42 -1.19 -10.65
CA LEU A 129 -6.39 -0.17 -10.85
C LEU A 129 -5.15 -0.44 -9.98
N LEU A 130 -5.34 -0.94 -8.76
CA LEU A 130 -4.25 -1.37 -7.90
C LEU A 130 -3.43 -2.51 -8.54
N LEU A 131 -4.11 -3.52 -9.11
CA LEU A 131 -3.45 -4.61 -9.81
C LEU A 131 -2.75 -4.15 -11.09
N ILE A 132 -3.39 -3.30 -11.89
CA ILE A 132 -2.78 -2.72 -13.10
C ILE A 132 -1.54 -1.89 -12.72
N GLY A 133 -1.63 -1.07 -11.67
CA GLY A 133 -0.51 -0.29 -11.15
C GLY A 133 0.63 -1.14 -10.59
N GLY A 134 0.35 -2.39 -10.20
CA GLY A 134 1.35 -3.37 -9.77
C GLY A 134 2.14 -4.01 -10.92
N ILE A 135 1.64 -3.97 -12.16
CA ILE A 135 2.31 -4.60 -13.32
C ILE A 135 3.73 -4.06 -13.54
N PRO A 136 3.97 -2.73 -13.57
CA PRO A 136 5.33 -2.20 -13.71
C PRO A 136 6.29 -2.70 -12.63
N PHE A 137 5.79 -2.92 -11.42
CA PHE A 137 6.57 -3.46 -10.33
C PHE A 137 6.98 -4.92 -10.58
N ILE A 138 6.07 -5.78 -11.00
CA ILE A 138 6.38 -7.17 -11.37
C ILE A 138 7.37 -7.22 -12.53
N LEU A 139 7.18 -6.39 -13.56
CA LEU A 139 8.12 -6.28 -14.68
C LEU A 139 9.52 -5.85 -14.21
N SER A 140 9.60 -4.92 -13.27
CA SER A 140 10.85 -4.51 -12.66
C SER A 140 11.52 -5.65 -11.86
N CYS A 141 10.74 -6.45 -11.13
CA CYS A 141 11.27 -7.63 -10.45
C CYS A 141 11.81 -8.68 -11.44
N ILE A 142 11.10 -8.93 -12.53
CA ILE A 142 11.55 -9.82 -13.63
C ILE A 142 12.87 -9.30 -14.21
N SER A 143 12.92 -8.02 -14.56
CA SER A 143 14.10 -7.36 -15.12
C SER A 143 15.30 -7.45 -14.17
N GLN A 144 15.09 -7.16 -12.89
CA GLN A 144 16.13 -7.23 -11.87
C GLN A 144 16.65 -8.66 -11.64
N TYR A 145 15.73 -9.64 -11.53
CA TYR A 145 16.08 -11.00 -11.10
C TYR A 145 16.58 -11.85 -12.27
N LEU A 146 15.86 -11.84 -13.40
CA LEU A 146 16.19 -12.68 -14.55
C LEU A 146 17.18 -12.03 -15.50
N LEU A 147 16.98 -10.73 -15.83
CA LEU A 147 17.81 -10.04 -16.81
C LEU A 147 19.05 -9.38 -16.16
N LYS A 148 19.16 -9.38 -14.85
CA LYS A 148 20.26 -8.72 -14.10
C LYS A 148 20.42 -7.24 -14.45
N PHE A 149 19.31 -6.60 -14.82
CA PHE A 149 19.29 -5.20 -15.19
C PHE A 149 19.08 -4.36 -13.93
N TYR A 150 20.06 -3.57 -13.55
CA TYR A 150 20.10 -2.84 -12.28
C TYR A 150 20.07 -1.33 -12.50
N GLY A 151 19.37 -0.63 -11.57
CA GLY A 151 19.27 0.81 -11.54
C GLY A 151 20.32 1.47 -10.64
N PRO A 152 20.09 2.70 -10.21
CA PRO A 152 18.80 3.41 -10.27
C PRO A 152 18.49 4.06 -11.62
N PHE A 153 17.24 3.88 -12.10
CA PHE A 153 16.75 4.57 -13.30
C PHE A 153 16.00 5.83 -12.89
N LYS A 154 16.43 6.98 -13.38
CA LYS A 154 15.86 8.28 -13.07
C LYS A 154 15.16 8.85 -14.28
N THR A 155 13.88 9.23 -14.11
CA THR A 155 13.07 9.89 -15.13
C THR A 155 12.47 11.19 -14.57
N PHE A 156 11.95 12.06 -15.44
CA PHE A 156 11.40 13.36 -15.05
C PHE A 156 12.34 14.15 -14.15
N TRP A 157 13.61 14.40 -14.62
CA TRP A 157 14.66 15.11 -13.87
C TRP A 157 14.95 14.53 -12.48
N GLY A 158 14.75 13.22 -12.30
CA GLY A 158 15.00 12.55 -11.03
C GLY A 158 13.83 12.54 -10.05
N LEU A 159 12.67 13.07 -10.43
CA LEU A 159 11.46 12.98 -9.59
C LEU A 159 10.95 11.54 -9.45
N VAL A 160 11.07 10.73 -10.50
CA VAL A 160 10.72 9.31 -10.46
C VAL A 160 12.01 8.51 -10.49
N VAL A 161 12.24 7.72 -9.46
CA VAL A 161 13.44 6.87 -9.31
C VAL A 161 12.99 5.42 -9.11
N TRP A 162 13.41 4.57 -10.04
CA TRP A 162 13.28 3.12 -9.93
C TRP A 162 14.60 2.54 -9.46
N TYR A 163 14.65 2.07 -8.23
CA TYR A 163 15.91 1.71 -7.59
C TYR A 163 16.55 0.45 -8.14
N GLN A 164 15.78 -0.61 -8.29
CA GLN A 164 16.19 -1.88 -8.90
C GLN A 164 17.63 -2.27 -8.54
N LYS A 165 17.88 -2.38 -7.23
CA LYS A 165 19.26 -2.52 -6.69
C LYS A 165 19.95 -3.79 -7.16
N PRO A 166 21.28 -3.82 -7.29
CA PRO A 166 22.02 -5.05 -7.56
C PRO A 166 21.76 -6.11 -6.51
N LEU A 167 21.60 -7.37 -6.94
CA LEU A 167 21.43 -8.52 -6.06
C LEU A 167 22.83 -9.02 -5.63
N ILE A 168 23.29 -8.57 -4.45
CA ILE A 168 24.59 -8.92 -3.89
C ILE A 168 24.38 -9.81 -2.66
N GLY A 169 25.00 -10.99 -2.65
CA GLY A 169 24.89 -11.93 -1.54
C GLY A 169 23.45 -12.38 -1.31
N LEU A 170 22.97 -12.26 -0.06
CA LEU A 170 21.61 -12.61 0.35
C LEU A 170 20.60 -11.46 0.19
N SER A 171 20.95 -10.41 -0.57
CA SER A 171 20.03 -9.30 -0.79
C SER A 171 18.81 -9.75 -1.59
N GLY A 172 17.62 -9.45 -1.06
CA GLY A 172 16.36 -9.78 -1.73
C GLY A 172 16.02 -8.84 -2.88
N VAL A 173 15.09 -9.27 -3.73
CA VAL A 173 14.54 -8.47 -4.83
C VAL A 173 13.88 -7.20 -4.28
N THR A 174 14.21 -6.06 -4.88
CA THR A 174 13.67 -4.74 -4.49
C THR A 174 12.64 -4.21 -5.48
N GLY A 175 12.64 -4.69 -6.74
CA GLY A 175 11.83 -4.12 -7.81
C GLY A 175 12.06 -2.62 -7.92
N LEU A 176 10.99 -1.84 -7.95
CA LEU A 176 11.05 -0.37 -8.04
C LEU A 176 11.52 0.30 -6.73
N PHE A 177 11.52 -0.42 -5.61
CA PHE A 177 11.84 0.17 -4.30
C PHE A 177 13.33 0.16 -3.97
N SER A 178 13.70 0.98 -2.98
CA SER A 178 15.05 1.03 -2.43
C SER A 178 15.38 -0.08 -1.43
N ASN A 179 14.35 -0.83 -0.98
CA ASN A 179 14.48 -1.83 0.09
C ASN A 179 13.61 -3.06 -0.21
N PRO A 180 14.11 -4.30 -0.06
CA PRO A 180 13.33 -5.51 -0.30
C PRO A 180 12.12 -5.67 0.65
N ASN A 181 12.16 -5.09 1.85
CA ASN A 181 11.00 -5.10 2.74
C ASN A 181 9.81 -4.34 2.15
N TYR A 182 10.04 -3.18 1.51
CA TYR A 182 8.97 -2.43 0.83
C TYR A 182 8.42 -3.21 -0.37
N ALA A 183 9.29 -3.89 -1.12
CA ALA A 183 8.89 -4.78 -2.18
C ALA A 183 7.99 -5.91 -1.66
N GLY A 184 8.40 -6.57 -0.59
CA GLY A 184 7.62 -7.64 0.05
C GLY A 184 6.27 -7.15 0.57
N TYR A 185 6.20 -5.99 1.21
CA TYR A 185 4.93 -5.41 1.65
C TYR A 185 3.99 -5.11 0.48
N TRP A 186 4.52 -4.58 -0.62
CA TRP A 186 3.72 -4.31 -1.80
C TRP A 186 3.10 -5.58 -2.38
N LEU A 187 3.88 -6.64 -2.54
CA LEU A 187 3.40 -7.95 -2.99
C LEU A 187 2.35 -8.53 -2.03
N THR A 188 2.59 -8.45 -0.73
CA THR A 188 1.62 -8.88 0.29
C THR A 188 0.29 -8.12 0.18
N ILE A 189 0.31 -6.83 -0.19
CA ILE A 189 -0.91 -6.04 -0.42
C ILE A 189 -1.64 -6.49 -1.68
N LEU A 190 -0.93 -6.81 -2.77
CA LEU A 190 -1.55 -7.23 -4.04
C LEU A 190 -2.21 -8.60 -3.95
N LEU A 191 -1.61 -9.53 -3.22
CA LEU A 191 -1.98 -10.93 -3.19
C LEU A 191 -3.49 -11.20 -2.92
N PRO A 192 -4.13 -10.62 -1.88
CA PRO A 192 -5.56 -10.83 -1.63
C PRO A 192 -6.45 -10.36 -2.79
N PHE A 193 -6.07 -9.30 -3.48
CA PHE A 193 -6.81 -8.81 -4.65
C PHE A 193 -6.66 -9.75 -5.84
N ILE A 194 -5.45 -10.25 -6.11
CA ILE A 194 -5.19 -11.23 -7.17
C ILE A 194 -6.02 -12.49 -6.93
N ILE A 195 -6.02 -13.04 -5.71
CA ILE A 195 -6.81 -14.22 -5.34
C ILE A 195 -8.31 -13.95 -5.54
N ALA A 196 -8.81 -12.80 -5.07
CA ALA A 196 -10.23 -12.45 -5.20
C ALA A 196 -10.67 -12.32 -6.67
N PHE A 197 -9.80 -11.84 -7.56
CA PHE A 197 -10.07 -11.79 -9.00
C PHE A 197 -9.98 -13.17 -9.65
N ALA A 198 -8.98 -13.98 -9.30
CA ALA A 198 -8.83 -15.34 -9.81
C ALA A 198 -10.07 -16.21 -9.54
N GLN A 199 -10.68 -16.05 -8.36
CA GLN A 199 -11.90 -16.79 -7.99
C GLN A 199 -13.15 -16.34 -8.76
N LYS A 200 -13.22 -15.09 -9.21
CA LYS A 200 -14.42 -14.51 -9.86
C LYS A 200 -14.36 -14.54 -11.39
N GLU A 201 -13.17 -14.69 -11.95
CA GLU A 201 -12.99 -14.62 -13.39
C GLU A 201 -13.52 -15.90 -14.08
N LYS A 202 -14.31 -15.68 -15.13
CA LYS A 202 -14.92 -16.78 -15.91
C LYS A 202 -14.22 -17.01 -17.25
N SER A 203 -13.61 -15.97 -17.82
CA SER A 203 -12.87 -16.06 -19.07
C SER A 203 -11.60 -16.88 -18.86
N TYR A 204 -11.38 -17.88 -19.69
CA TYR A 204 -10.19 -18.75 -19.63
C TYR A 204 -8.89 -17.95 -19.77
N LEU A 205 -8.82 -17.04 -20.74
CA LEU A 205 -7.62 -16.21 -20.98
C LEU A 205 -7.32 -15.29 -19.79
N ASN A 206 -8.34 -14.59 -19.28
CA ASN A 206 -8.15 -13.70 -18.12
C ASN A 206 -7.76 -14.50 -16.89
N LYS A 207 -8.35 -15.68 -16.69
CA LYS A 207 -7.97 -16.58 -15.58
C LYS A 207 -6.52 -17.02 -15.67
N LEU A 208 -6.05 -17.34 -16.89
CA LEU A 208 -4.65 -17.69 -17.12
C LEU A 208 -3.72 -16.51 -16.77
N LEU A 209 -4.03 -15.30 -17.24
CA LEU A 209 -3.23 -14.10 -16.96
C LEU A 209 -3.19 -13.77 -15.46
N ILE A 210 -4.33 -13.86 -14.76
CA ILE A 210 -4.40 -13.63 -13.31
C ILE A 210 -3.63 -14.72 -12.56
N SER A 211 -3.70 -15.98 -13.00
CA SER A 211 -2.94 -17.10 -12.42
C SER A 211 -1.43 -16.91 -12.60
N LEU A 212 -1.00 -16.45 -13.77
CA LEU A 212 0.41 -16.09 -14.02
C LEU A 212 0.85 -14.95 -13.11
N TYR A 213 0.01 -13.91 -12.97
CA TYR A 213 0.29 -12.81 -12.05
C TYR A 213 0.43 -13.31 -10.61
N LEU A 214 -0.45 -14.21 -10.16
CA LEU A 214 -0.40 -14.83 -8.82
C LEU A 214 0.91 -15.60 -8.61
N ILE A 215 1.32 -16.40 -9.58
CA ILE A 215 2.56 -17.18 -9.51
C ILE A 215 3.77 -16.23 -9.40
N LEU A 216 3.82 -15.19 -10.22
CA LEU A 216 4.90 -14.21 -10.19
C LEU A 216 4.92 -13.43 -8.88
N ASP A 217 3.75 -13.04 -8.36
CA ASP A 217 3.62 -12.33 -7.10
C ASP A 217 4.19 -13.16 -5.93
N ILE A 218 3.78 -14.43 -5.83
CA ILE A 218 4.29 -15.35 -4.80
C ILE A 218 5.79 -15.60 -4.99
N TYR A 219 6.24 -15.84 -6.22
CA TYR A 219 7.65 -16.08 -6.50
C TYR A 219 8.53 -14.91 -6.07
N PHE A 220 8.17 -13.68 -6.45
CA PHE A 220 8.93 -12.50 -6.07
C PHE A 220 8.78 -12.15 -4.58
N LEU A 221 7.64 -12.45 -3.96
CA LEU A 221 7.50 -12.32 -2.52
C LEU A 221 8.55 -13.19 -1.78
N LEU A 222 8.72 -14.44 -2.19
CA LEU A 222 9.76 -15.32 -1.67
C LEU A 222 11.16 -14.74 -1.95
N ALA A 223 11.39 -14.25 -3.17
CA ALA A 223 12.67 -13.69 -3.60
C ALA A 223 13.05 -12.37 -2.90
N THR A 224 12.10 -11.68 -2.22
CA THR A 224 12.43 -10.51 -1.40
C THR A 224 13.20 -10.85 -0.13
N ASN A 225 13.18 -12.10 0.34
CA ASN A 225 13.74 -12.52 1.64
C ASN A 225 13.22 -11.70 2.84
N SER A 226 12.05 -11.06 2.72
CA SER A 226 11.48 -10.18 3.74
C SER A 226 10.65 -10.97 4.76
N ARG A 227 11.21 -11.23 5.94
CA ARG A 227 10.51 -11.91 7.05
C ARG A 227 9.24 -11.15 7.46
N ASN A 228 9.29 -9.83 7.48
CA ASN A 228 8.15 -8.98 7.85
C ASN A 228 7.00 -9.09 6.84
N ALA A 229 7.30 -9.23 5.53
CA ALA A 229 6.29 -9.41 4.50
C ALA A 229 5.58 -10.77 4.66
N PHE A 230 6.30 -11.83 5.01
CA PHE A 230 5.69 -13.14 5.32
C PHE A 230 4.77 -13.07 6.53
N PHE A 231 5.18 -12.37 7.59
CA PHE A 231 4.32 -12.16 8.75
C PHE A 231 3.06 -11.37 8.39
N GLY A 232 3.20 -10.29 7.60
CA GLY A 232 2.08 -9.52 7.07
C GLY A 232 1.13 -10.36 6.20
N LEU A 233 1.67 -11.28 5.38
CA LEU A 233 0.90 -12.22 4.60
C LEU A 233 0.07 -13.16 5.48
N LEU A 234 0.67 -13.71 6.53
CA LEU A 234 -0.02 -14.57 7.49
C LEU A 234 -1.21 -13.84 8.13
N LEU A 235 -1.00 -12.60 8.58
CA LEU A 235 -2.07 -11.76 9.13
C LEU A 235 -3.17 -11.45 8.09
N SER A 236 -2.80 -11.22 6.83
CA SER A 236 -3.76 -11.00 5.74
C SER A 236 -4.63 -12.24 5.51
N PHE A 237 -4.06 -13.44 5.57
CA PHE A 237 -4.83 -14.68 5.45
C PHE A 237 -5.77 -14.90 6.63
N LEU A 238 -5.37 -14.50 7.86
CA LEU A 238 -6.26 -14.56 9.03
C LEU A 238 -7.53 -13.73 8.84
N THR A 239 -7.46 -12.63 8.11
CA THR A 239 -8.62 -11.77 7.83
C THR A 239 -9.47 -12.26 6.65
N LEU A 240 -8.87 -12.97 5.68
CA LEU A 240 -9.55 -13.43 4.46
C LEU A 240 -10.21 -14.79 4.59
N PHE A 241 -9.60 -15.68 5.35
CA PHE A 241 -10.04 -17.07 5.49
C PHE A 241 -10.57 -17.34 6.89
N LYS A 242 -11.53 -18.26 6.99
CA LYS A 242 -12.05 -18.73 8.29
C LYS A 242 -10.90 -19.33 9.10
N ILE A 243 -10.81 -18.98 10.36
CA ILE A 243 -9.72 -19.40 11.27
C ILE A 243 -9.43 -20.91 11.26
N LYS A 244 -10.46 -21.73 11.08
CA LYS A 244 -10.31 -23.19 10.96
C LYS A 244 -9.43 -23.61 9.79
N LEU A 245 -9.57 -22.97 8.63
CA LEU A 245 -8.82 -23.27 7.41
C LEU A 245 -7.34 -22.89 7.57
N ILE A 246 -7.07 -21.82 8.29
CA ILE A 246 -5.74 -21.35 8.62
C ILE A 246 -5.05 -22.30 9.60
N LEU A 247 -5.74 -22.70 10.65
CA LEU A 247 -5.20 -23.68 11.61
C LEU A 247 -4.86 -25.00 10.92
N THR A 248 -5.71 -25.49 10.01
CA THR A 248 -5.43 -26.70 9.21
C THR A 248 -4.17 -26.51 8.36
N PHE A 249 -3.99 -25.33 7.74
CA PHE A 249 -2.82 -25.04 6.90
C PHE A 249 -1.53 -24.93 7.75
N ILE A 250 -1.59 -24.30 8.93
CA ILE A 250 -0.46 -24.20 9.86
C ILE A 250 -0.07 -25.61 10.36
N ILE A 251 -1.04 -26.44 10.74
CA ILE A 251 -0.79 -27.81 11.16
C ILE A 251 -0.14 -28.63 10.04
N ALA A 252 -0.62 -28.48 8.80
CA ALA A 252 -0.04 -29.16 7.64
C ALA A 252 1.43 -28.75 7.40
N ILE A 253 1.74 -27.45 7.50
CA ILE A 253 3.12 -26.94 7.38
C ILE A 253 4.00 -27.47 8.51
N LEU A 254 3.51 -27.47 9.76
CA LEU A 254 4.26 -28.03 10.89
C LEU A 254 4.53 -29.53 10.72
N LEU A 255 3.56 -30.30 10.23
CA LEU A 255 3.75 -31.73 9.96
C LEU A 255 4.76 -31.97 8.84
N ILE A 256 4.73 -31.18 7.76
CA ILE A 256 5.74 -31.25 6.68
C ILE A 256 7.12 -30.91 7.23
N PHE A 257 7.23 -29.87 8.05
CA PHE A 257 8.50 -29.44 8.65
C PHE A 257 9.06 -30.51 9.59
N LEU A 258 8.21 -31.11 10.44
CA LEU A 258 8.59 -32.22 11.30
C LEU A 258 9.04 -33.42 10.47
N PHE A 259 8.30 -33.77 9.41
CA PHE A 259 8.66 -34.86 8.51
C PHE A 259 10.04 -34.65 7.87
N LEU A 260 10.37 -33.41 7.44
CA LEU A 260 11.66 -33.06 6.86
C LEU A 260 12.83 -33.06 7.88
N ILE A 261 12.56 -32.96 9.19
CA ILE A 261 13.58 -33.08 10.24
C ILE A 261 13.90 -34.54 10.54
N PHE A 262 12.94 -35.44 10.34
CA PHE A 262 13.10 -36.89 10.64
C PHE A 262 13.57 -37.73 9.46
N ILE A 263 13.73 -37.11 8.25
CA ILE A 263 14.41 -37.70 7.10
C ILE A 263 15.82 -37.14 6.98
#